data_ef3ff6ad09ac1e0d2b645fe8fd9b2272
#
_entry.id   ef3ff6ad09ac1e0d2b645fe8fd9b2272
#
_cell.length_a   1.000
_cell.length_b   1.000
_cell.length_c   1.000
_cell.angle_alpha   90.00
_cell.angle_beta   90.00
_cell.angle_gamma   90.00
#
_symmetry.space_group_name_H-M   'P 1'
#
loop_
_entity.id
_entity.type
_entity.pdbx_description
1 polymer ?
#
loop_
_entity_poly.entity_id
_entity_poly.type
_entity_poly.pdbx_seq_one_letter_code
_entity_poly.pdbx_strand_id
1 'polypeptide(L)'
;MLLAIPAVALSKKGKTAKANTLEVSFNYQRQQGPGSNQYAVWIENEKGEVVKTLFVTSFTTKGRTRGNEQPMRGYIKRPACVPTWVKSARANNLTDQQLDAVTGATPQASGIQTFIWDFTDQQGKTVQKGTYKVFVEATLFNASTITYSGSFSTQDKAGNVTLTSMFTEPDEKHKDMVTDVKAVLK
;
A
#
# COMPACT_ATOMS: atom_id res chain seq x y z
N MET A 1 -27.09 -31.19 -54.97
CA MET A 1 -26.15 -30.13 -54.66
C MET A 1 -26.61 -29.46 -53.37
N LEU A 2 -26.09 -29.93 -52.18
CA LEU A 2 -26.47 -29.41 -50.90
C LEU A 2 -25.54 -28.25 -50.54
N LEU A 3 -26.10 -27.06 -50.33
CA LEU A 3 -25.37 -25.91 -49.81
C LEU A 3 -25.24 -26.03 -48.27
N ALA A 4 -24.02 -26.13 -47.80
CA ALA A 4 -23.72 -26.06 -46.37
C ALA A 4 -23.65 -24.58 -45.93
N ILE A 5 -24.49 -24.20 -44.95
CA ILE A 5 -24.49 -22.89 -44.32
C ILE A 5 -23.44 -22.94 -43.20
N PRO A 6 -22.47 -22.00 -43.13
CA PRO A 6 -21.52 -21.96 -42.03
C PRO A 6 -22.19 -21.45 -40.76
N ALA A 7 -22.09 -22.21 -39.67
CA ALA A 7 -22.53 -21.79 -38.35
C ALA A 7 -21.59 -20.71 -37.80
N VAL A 8 -22.11 -19.49 -37.63
CA VAL A 8 -21.41 -18.41 -36.93
C VAL A 8 -21.42 -18.71 -35.44
N ALA A 9 -20.24 -19.07 -34.91
CA ALA A 9 -20.05 -19.21 -33.47
C ALA A 9 -20.13 -17.85 -32.79
N LEU A 10 -21.24 -17.56 -32.09
CA LEU A 10 -21.33 -16.45 -31.18
C LEU A 10 -20.37 -16.66 -30.01
N SER A 11 -19.25 -15.96 -29.99
CA SER A 11 -18.39 -15.87 -28.83
C SER A 11 -19.17 -15.19 -27.69
N LYS A 12 -19.58 -15.96 -26.67
CA LYS A 12 -20.11 -15.43 -25.43
C LYS A 12 -18.98 -14.64 -24.76
N LYS A 13 -19.02 -13.29 -24.82
CA LYS A 13 -18.22 -12.43 -23.93
C LYS A 13 -18.57 -12.81 -22.49
N GLY A 14 -17.68 -13.55 -21.84
CA GLY A 14 -17.82 -13.88 -20.43
C GLY A 14 -17.97 -12.59 -19.64
N LYS A 15 -19.03 -12.46 -18.82
CA LYS A 15 -19.16 -11.40 -17.83
C LYS A 15 -17.97 -11.53 -16.89
N THR A 16 -17.00 -10.61 -16.97
CA THR A 16 -15.94 -10.49 -15.97
C THR A 16 -16.59 -10.33 -14.61
N ALA A 17 -16.26 -11.23 -13.68
CA ALA A 17 -16.79 -11.18 -12.32
C ALA A 17 -16.41 -9.84 -11.67
N LYS A 18 -17.27 -9.36 -10.76
CA LYS A 18 -16.98 -8.20 -9.92
C LYS A 18 -15.80 -8.57 -9.01
N ALA A 19 -14.84 -7.64 -8.87
CA ALA A 19 -13.73 -7.84 -7.96
C ALA A 19 -14.21 -7.85 -6.50
N ASN A 20 -13.56 -8.65 -5.67
CA ASN A 20 -13.83 -8.76 -4.23
C ASN A 20 -12.59 -8.49 -3.37
N THR A 21 -11.43 -8.28 -3.98
CA THR A 21 -10.18 -7.94 -3.31
C THR A 21 -9.37 -6.96 -4.16
N LEU A 22 -8.48 -6.21 -3.49
CA LEU A 22 -7.41 -5.45 -4.12
C LEU A 22 -6.07 -6.06 -3.68
N GLU A 23 -5.27 -6.50 -4.64
CA GLU A 23 -3.89 -6.91 -4.40
C GLU A 23 -2.95 -5.74 -4.74
N VAL A 24 -2.10 -5.38 -3.79
CA VAL A 24 -1.03 -4.38 -3.95
C VAL A 24 0.30 -5.11 -3.88
N SER A 25 1.14 -4.92 -4.88
CA SER A 25 2.47 -5.56 -4.91
C SER A 25 3.53 -4.60 -5.44
N PHE A 26 4.77 -4.80 -5.01
CA PHE A 26 5.93 -4.05 -5.50
C PHE A 26 7.21 -4.84 -5.29
N ASN A 27 8.23 -4.49 -6.06
CA ASN A 27 9.59 -4.96 -5.86
C ASN A 27 10.27 -4.10 -4.79
N TYR A 28 10.66 -4.72 -3.68
CA TYR A 28 11.40 -4.09 -2.59
C TYR A 28 12.88 -4.41 -2.72
N GLN A 29 13.71 -3.40 -2.84
CA GLN A 29 15.16 -3.50 -2.84
C GLN A 29 15.71 -2.93 -1.53
N ARG A 30 16.19 -3.82 -0.65
CA ARG A 30 16.73 -3.39 0.63
C ARG A 30 17.93 -2.46 0.44
N GLN A 31 17.86 -1.29 1.04
CA GLN A 31 18.92 -0.29 0.98
C GLN A 31 19.84 -0.40 2.20
N GLN A 32 21.11 -0.06 2.00
CA GLN A 32 22.07 0.06 3.07
C GLN A 32 22.05 1.49 3.64
N GLY A 33 22.33 1.60 4.95
CA GLY A 33 22.45 2.90 5.60
C GLY A 33 21.27 3.27 6.50
N PRO A 34 21.42 4.35 7.28
CA PRO A 34 20.41 4.82 8.21
C PRO A 34 19.28 5.59 7.49
N GLY A 35 18.08 5.52 8.03
CA GLY A 35 16.96 6.37 7.58
C GLY A 35 16.25 5.91 6.32
N SER A 36 16.44 4.67 5.91
CA SER A 36 15.78 4.04 4.76
C SER A 36 15.03 2.76 5.17
N ASN A 37 14.42 2.09 4.19
CA ASN A 37 13.70 0.83 4.34
C ASN A 37 12.41 0.91 5.16
N GLN A 38 11.80 2.09 5.24
CA GLN A 38 10.51 2.26 5.87
C GLN A 38 9.44 2.46 4.82
N TYR A 39 8.33 1.73 4.93
CA TYR A 39 7.20 1.89 4.03
C TYR A 39 5.88 1.57 4.72
N ALA A 40 4.81 2.09 4.15
CA ALA A 40 3.44 1.83 4.54
C ALA A 40 2.56 1.58 3.31
N VAL A 41 1.52 0.75 3.48
CA VAL A 41 0.48 0.46 2.49
C VAL A 41 -0.86 0.65 3.15
N TRP A 42 -1.72 1.52 2.59
CA TRP A 42 -3.02 1.81 3.18
C TRP A 42 -4.08 2.20 2.16
N ILE A 43 -5.32 2.22 2.60
CA ILE A 43 -6.51 2.57 1.82
C ILE A 43 -7.21 3.75 2.50
N GLU A 44 -7.60 4.74 1.70
CA GLU A 44 -8.43 5.87 2.12
C GLU A 44 -9.79 5.85 1.42
N ASN A 45 -10.81 6.41 2.07
CA ASN A 45 -12.10 6.71 1.45
C ASN A 45 -12.04 8.05 0.67
N GLU A 46 -13.16 8.42 0.04
CA GLU A 46 -13.29 9.69 -0.72
C GLU A 46 -13.03 10.95 0.12
N LYS A 47 -13.18 10.86 1.45
CA LYS A 47 -12.94 11.98 2.37
C LYS A 47 -11.47 12.09 2.78
N GLY A 48 -10.60 11.19 2.33
CA GLY A 48 -9.19 11.12 2.73
C GLY A 48 -9.00 10.53 4.14
N GLU A 49 -9.98 9.77 4.65
CA GLU A 49 -9.86 9.07 5.92
C GLU A 49 -9.31 7.66 5.68
N VAL A 50 -8.31 7.26 6.46
CA VAL A 50 -7.75 5.91 6.39
C VAL A 50 -8.80 4.91 6.89
N VAL A 51 -9.21 4.02 6.01
CA VAL A 51 -10.16 2.93 6.34
C VAL A 51 -9.43 1.64 6.68
N LYS A 52 -8.26 1.43 6.08
CA LYS A 52 -7.42 0.25 6.34
C LYS A 52 -5.95 0.58 6.19
N THR A 53 -5.15 0.35 7.19
CA THR A 53 -3.70 0.19 7.04
C THR A 53 -3.40 -1.29 6.85
N LEU A 54 -2.88 -1.65 5.69
CA LEU A 54 -2.52 -3.03 5.36
C LEU A 54 -1.17 -3.41 5.97
N PHE A 55 -0.27 -2.42 6.04
CA PHE A 55 1.08 -2.63 6.57
C PHE A 55 1.76 -1.30 6.88
N VAL A 56 2.56 -1.30 7.93
CA VAL A 56 3.57 -0.29 8.21
C VAL A 56 4.78 -0.93 8.87
N THR A 57 5.99 -0.52 8.48
CA THR A 57 7.24 -1.08 9.01
C THR A 57 7.40 -0.80 10.50
N SER A 58 7.90 -1.79 11.25
CA SER A 58 7.99 -1.78 12.71
C SER A 58 8.84 -0.63 13.26
N PHE A 59 9.90 -0.21 12.58
CA PHE A 59 10.65 0.96 13.05
C PHE A 59 9.78 2.21 13.06
N THR A 60 8.92 2.42 12.07
CA THR A 60 8.04 3.59 12.00
C THR A 60 7.17 3.70 13.25
N THR A 61 6.54 2.62 13.68
CA THR A 61 5.59 2.60 14.81
C THR A 61 6.26 2.46 16.17
N LYS A 62 7.20 1.51 16.29
CA LYS A 62 7.85 1.13 17.57
C LYS A 62 9.17 1.83 17.82
N GLY A 63 9.84 2.31 16.72
CA GLY A 63 11.20 2.82 16.81
C GLY A 63 12.24 1.74 17.08
N ARG A 64 13.40 2.16 17.54
CA ARG A 64 14.47 1.30 18.00
C ARG A 64 15.01 1.82 19.32
N THR A 65 15.00 0.98 20.33
CA THR A 65 15.63 1.26 21.63
C THR A 65 17.12 0.97 21.53
N ARG A 66 17.96 1.84 22.09
CA ARG A 66 19.40 1.62 22.26
C ARG A 66 19.74 1.79 23.73
N GLY A 67 20.29 0.73 24.35
CA GLY A 67 20.63 0.74 25.76
C GLY A 67 19.40 1.02 26.65
N ASN A 68 19.51 1.96 27.56
CA ASN A 68 18.47 2.33 28.54
C ASN A 68 17.53 3.46 28.03
N GLU A 69 17.56 3.79 26.74
CA GLU A 69 16.63 4.81 26.21
C GLU A 69 15.18 4.33 26.33
N GLN A 70 14.29 5.26 26.69
CA GLN A 70 12.85 4.98 26.65
C GLN A 70 12.42 4.74 25.18
N PRO A 71 11.57 3.74 24.92
CA PRO A 71 11.08 3.49 23.58
C PRO A 71 10.34 4.72 23.05
N MET A 72 10.70 5.14 21.85
CA MET A 72 10.07 6.27 21.16
C MET A 72 9.67 5.82 19.76
N ARG A 73 8.44 6.13 19.35
CA ARG A 73 7.93 5.82 18.03
C ARG A 73 8.87 6.37 16.95
N GLY A 74 9.15 5.55 15.93
CA GLY A 74 10.15 5.88 14.91
C GLY A 74 9.82 7.14 14.14
N TYR A 75 8.54 7.39 13.82
CA TYR A 75 8.11 8.60 13.14
C TYR A 75 8.25 9.87 13.99
N ILE A 76 8.27 9.76 15.32
CA ILE A 76 8.58 10.89 16.21
C ILE A 76 10.08 11.18 16.18
N LYS A 77 10.90 10.13 16.28
CA LYS A 77 12.37 10.24 16.25
C LYS A 77 12.90 10.66 14.87
N ARG A 78 12.17 10.29 13.80
CA ARG A 78 12.49 10.60 12.40
C ARG A 78 11.21 11.02 11.66
N PRO A 79 10.88 12.32 11.64
CA PRO A 79 9.66 12.83 11.03
C PRO A 79 9.48 12.49 9.54
N ALA A 80 10.58 12.20 8.83
CA ALA A 80 10.54 11.73 7.44
C ALA A 80 10.15 10.25 7.27
N CYS A 81 9.90 9.52 8.37
CA CYS A 81 9.47 8.12 8.33
C CYS A 81 8.01 8.03 7.89
N VAL A 82 7.76 7.70 6.62
CA VAL A 82 6.43 7.60 5.97
C VAL A 82 5.46 8.70 6.41
N PRO A 83 5.83 9.99 6.20
CA PRO A 83 5.12 11.13 6.79
C PRO A 83 3.68 11.28 6.29
N THR A 84 3.38 10.84 5.06
CA THR A 84 2.03 10.90 4.51
C THR A 84 1.11 9.93 5.25
N TRP A 85 1.54 8.69 5.47
CA TRP A 85 0.79 7.73 6.27
C TRP A 85 0.59 8.23 7.71
N VAL A 86 1.65 8.73 8.35
CA VAL A 86 1.59 9.26 9.72
C VAL A 86 0.52 10.33 9.86
N LYS A 87 0.44 11.25 8.88
CA LYS A 87 -0.55 12.32 8.84
C LYS A 87 -1.96 11.76 8.57
N SER A 88 -2.14 10.97 7.51
CA SER A 88 -3.44 10.43 7.10
C SER A 88 -4.04 9.52 8.17
N ALA A 89 -3.24 8.63 8.75
CA ALA A 89 -3.67 7.73 9.83
C ALA A 89 -3.83 8.42 11.18
N ARG A 90 -3.47 9.71 11.31
CA ARG A 90 -3.42 10.42 12.59
C ARG A 90 -2.66 9.61 13.64
N ALA A 91 -1.48 9.09 13.26
CA ALA A 91 -0.75 8.08 14.02
C ALA A 91 -0.46 8.49 15.47
N ASN A 92 -0.35 9.79 15.76
CA ASN A 92 -0.20 10.30 17.13
C ASN A 92 -1.40 10.01 18.04
N ASN A 93 -2.59 9.80 17.46
CA ASN A 93 -3.82 9.53 18.20
C ASN A 93 -4.09 8.03 18.36
N LEU A 94 -3.29 7.17 17.71
CA LEU A 94 -3.44 5.72 17.81
C LEU A 94 -2.78 5.20 19.08
N THR A 95 -3.46 4.25 19.75
CA THR A 95 -2.90 3.50 20.88
C THR A 95 -1.80 2.56 20.39
N ASP A 96 -0.95 2.08 21.30
CA ASP A 96 0.08 1.09 20.97
C ASP A 96 -0.53 -0.19 20.40
N GLN A 97 -1.67 -0.64 20.94
CA GLN A 97 -2.40 -1.80 20.42
C GLN A 97 -2.89 -1.59 18.98
N GLN A 98 -3.40 -0.40 18.65
CA GLN A 98 -3.83 -0.07 17.27
C GLN A 98 -2.63 0.00 16.31
N LEU A 99 -1.52 0.56 16.75
CA LEU A 99 -0.28 0.55 15.97
C LEU A 99 0.27 -0.86 15.78
N ASP A 100 0.28 -1.69 16.82
CA ASP A 100 0.73 -3.07 16.74
C ASP A 100 -0.08 -3.90 15.75
N ALA A 101 -1.39 -3.68 15.68
CA ALA A 101 -2.30 -4.39 14.77
C ALA A 101 -1.98 -4.18 13.27
N VAL A 102 -1.27 -3.11 12.92
CA VAL A 102 -0.92 -2.77 11.53
C VAL A 102 0.58 -2.86 11.25
N THR A 103 1.37 -3.15 12.29
CA THR A 103 2.82 -3.17 12.22
C THR A 103 3.36 -4.51 11.77
N GLY A 104 4.23 -4.50 10.77
CA GLY A 104 4.98 -5.68 10.36
C GLY A 104 6.49 -5.47 10.41
N ALA A 105 7.22 -6.56 10.46
CA ALA A 105 8.69 -6.53 10.44
C ALA A 105 9.20 -5.91 9.14
N THR A 106 10.19 -5.03 9.23
CA THR A 106 10.91 -4.56 8.04
C THR A 106 11.62 -5.75 7.38
N PRO A 107 11.37 -6.05 6.10
CA PRO A 107 11.99 -7.19 5.44
C PRO A 107 13.52 -7.09 5.46
N GLN A 108 14.17 -8.21 5.78
CA GLN A 108 15.64 -8.28 5.86
C GLN A 108 16.28 -8.60 4.52
N ALA A 109 15.51 -9.11 3.56
CA ALA A 109 15.95 -9.40 2.19
C ALA A 109 15.12 -8.60 1.18
N SER A 110 15.71 -8.34 0.02
CA SER A 110 15.01 -7.80 -1.16
C SER A 110 14.06 -8.86 -1.72
N GLY A 111 12.99 -8.41 -2.39
CA GLY A 111 12.02 -9.29 -3.03
C GLY A 111 10.64 -8.66 -3.18
N ILE A 112 9.73 -9.39 -3.78
CA ILE A 112 8.36 -8.94 -3.99
C ILE A 112 7.61 -8.91 -2.66
N GLN A 113 6.98 -7.78 -2.38
CA GLN A 113 6.04 -7.60 -1.27
C GLN A 113 4.63 -7.60 -1.83
N THR A 114 3.70 -8.29 -1.16
CA THR A 114 2.29 -8.38 -1.59
C THR A 114 1.38 -8.21 -0.40
N PHE A 115 0.35 -7.37 -0.57
CA PHE A 115 -0.67 -7.05 0.42
C PHE A 115 -2.05 -7.18 -0.21
N ILE A 116 -2.99 -7.75 0.52
CA ILE A 116 -4.35 -7.97 0.02
C ILE A 116 -5.33 -7.20 0.90
N TRP A 117 -6.18 -6.40 0.27
CA TRP A 117 -7.34 -5.80 0.91
C TRP A 117 -8.62 -6.52 0.48
N ASP A 118 -9.38 -6.96 1.44
CA ASP A 118 -10.62 -7.74 1.30
C ASP A 118 -11.89 -6.86 1.39
N PHE A 119 -11.74 -5.55 1.15
CA PHE A 119 -12.81 -4.55 1.28
C PHE A 119 -13.41 -4.48 2.69
N THR A 120 -12.60 -4.72 3.72
CA THR A 120 -12.98 -4.49 5.12
C THR A 120 -12.22 -3.30 5.72
N ASP A 121 -12.84 -2.64 6.70
CA ASP A 121 -12.17 -1.60 7.50
C ASP A 121 -11.17 -2.22 8.52
N GLN A 122 -10.57 -1.37 9.35
CA GLN A 122 -9.59 -1.83 10.36
C GLN A 122 -10.22 -2.76 11.42
N GLN A 123 -11.55 -2.73 11.59
CA GLN A 123 -12.30 -3.59 12.51
C GLN A 123 -12.82 -4.88 11.84
N GLY A 124 -12.51 -5.09 10.56
CA GLY A 124 -12.97 -6.25 9.79
C GLY A 124 -14.41 -6.13 9.26
N LYS A 125 -15.04 -4.97 9.37
CA LYS A 125 -16.37 -4.73 8.83
C LYS A 125 -16.27 -4.36 7.35
N THR A 126 -17.12 -4.95 6.51
CA THR A 126 -17.19 -4.62 5.08
C THR A 126 -17.45 -3.12 4.88
N VAL A 127 -16.64 -2.48 4.07
CA VAL A 127 -16.78 -1.05 3.74
C VAL A 127 -17.97 -0.80 2.82
N GLN A 128 -18.44 0.44 2.79
CA GLN A 128 -19.50 0.85 1.86
C GLN A 128 -19.02 0.75 0.42
N LYS A 129 -19.96 0.51 -0.50
CA LYS A 129 -19.66 0.58 -1.94
C LYS A 129 -19.35 2.03 -2.29
N GLY A 130 -18.26 2.25 -3.01
CA GLY A 130 -17.81 3.61 -3.36
C GLY A 130 -16.38 3.62 -3.88
N THR A 131 -15.87 4.82 -4.05
CA THR A 131 -14.50 5.09 -4.48
C THR A 131 -13.56 5.08 -3.30
N TYR A 132 -12.40 4.47 -3.50
CA TYR A 132 -11.31 4.39 -2.54
C TYR A 132 -10.01 4.74 -3.24
N LYS A 133 -9.01 5.07 -2.45
CA LYS A 133 -7.67 5.35 -2.94
C LYS A 133 -6.66 4.48 -2.20
N VAL A 134 -5.84 3.78 -2.97
CA VAL A 134 -4.71 2.99 -2.44
C VAL A 134 -3.47 3.84 -2.43
N PHE A 135 -2.64 3.62 -1.42
CA PHE A 135 -1.34 4.28 -1.26
C PHE A 135 -0.25 3.27 -0.92
N VAL A 136 0.92 3.51 -1.47
CA VAL A 136 2.20 2.93 -1.03
C VAL A 136 3.17 4.08 -0.85
N GLU A 137 3.64 4.31 0.36
CA GLU A 137 4.66 5.32 0.65
C GLU A 137 5.92 4.63 1.16
N ALA A 138 7.07 5.09 0.70
CA ALA A 138 8.36 4.62 1.17
C ALA A 138 9.30 5.77 1.49
N THR A 139 10.00 5.67 2.62
CA THR A 139 11.15 6.53 2.94
C THR A 139 12.39 5.87 2.35
N LEU A 140 12.89 6.46 1.27
CA LEU A 140 14.02 5.94 0.51
C LEU A 140 15.33 6.14 1.29
N PHE A 141 15.61 7.38 1.69
CA PHE A 141 16.76 7.74 2.51
C PHE A 141 16.56 9.12 3.13
N ASN A 142 16.83 9.27 4.44
CA ASN A 142 16.63 10.53 5.17
C ASN A 142 15.23 11.13 4.94
N ALA A 143 15.15 12.32 4.31
CA ALA A 143 13.91 13.02 3.98
C ALA A 143 13.34 12.63 2.60
N SER A 144 14.09 11.86 1.79
CA SER A 144 13.62 11.42 0.48
C SER A 144 12.53 10.36 0.63
N THR A 145 11.35 10.65 0.09
CA THR A 145 10.21 9.73 0.07
C THR A 145 9.63 9.60 -1.33
N ILE A 146 9.02 8.45 -1.59
CA ILE A 146 8.17 8.25 -2.77
C ILE A 146 6.81 7.78 -2.32
N THR A 147 5.75 8.34 -2.92
CA THR A 147 4.36 7.93 -2.69
C THR A 147 3.73 7.54 -4.01
N TYR A 148 3.20 6.32 -4.09
CA TYR A 148 2.36 5.85 -5.18
C TYR A 148 0.90 5.89 -4.73
N SER A 149 -0.01 6.33 -5.61
CA SER A 149 -1.43 6.31 -5.29
C SER A 149 -2.31 6.15 -6.52
N GLY A 150 -3.48 5.54 -6.34
CA GLY A 150 -4.47 5.36 -7.39
C GLY A 150 -5.87 5.17 -6.85
N SER A 151 -6.86 5.69 -7.57
CA SER A 151 -8.28 5.58 -7.20
C SER A 151 -8.95 4.43 -7.94
N PHE A 152 -9.89 3.77 -7.29
CA PHE A 152 -10.68 2.65 -7.81
C PHE A 152 -12.03 2.60 -7.09
N SER A 153 -13.00 1.87 -7.64
CA SER A 153 -14.26 1.60 -6.98
C SER A 153 -14.34 0.13 -6.51
N THR A 154 -14.92 -0.10 -5.33
CA THR A 154 -15.26 -1.46 -4.87
C THR A 154 -16.33 -2.14 -5.75
N GLN A 155 -16.85 -1.44 -6.77
CA GLN A 155 -17.78 -1.96 -7.75
C GLN A 155 -17.15 -2.21 -9.12
N ASP A 156 -15.87 -1.88 -9.28
CA ASP A 156 -15.15 -2.12 -10.53
C ASP A 156 -14.99 -3.62 -10.80
N LYS A 157 -14.78 -3.92 -12.06
CA LYS A 157 -14.40 -5.27 -12.50
C LYS A 157 -12.93 -5.53 -12.17
N ALA A 158 -12.56 -6.79 -12.13
CA ALA A 158 -11.16 -7.19 -12.04
C ALA A 158 -10.32 -6.48 -13.11
N GLY A 159 -9.16 -5.95 -12.70
CA GLY A 159 -8.28 -5.18 -13.57
C GLY A 159 -7.26 -4.35 -12.80
N ASN A 160 -6.36 -3.72 -13.55
CA ASN A 160 -5.33 -2.87 -12.98
C ASN A 160 -5.89 -1.51 -12.53
N VAL A 161 -5.44 -1.03 -11.38
CA VAL A 161 -5.63 0.35 -10.93
C VAL A 161 -4.48 1.19 -11.47
N THR A 162 -4.80 2.31 -12.11
CA THR A 162 -3.77 3.25 -12.57
C THR A 162 -3.17 3.96 -11.37
N LEU A 163 -1.84 3.85 -11.22
CA LEU A 163 -1.09 4.50 -10.16
C LEU A 163 -0.29 5.68 -10.70
N THR A 164 -0.21 6.73 -9.88
CA THR A 164 0.72 7.86 -10.07
C THR A 164 1.73 7.86 -8.93
N SER A 165 2.94 8.35 -9.18
CA SER A 165 3.98 8.49 -8.17
C SER A 165 4.38 9.94 -7.97
N MET A 166 4.76 10.28 -6.74
CA MET A 166 5.26 11.59 -6.36
C MET A 166 6.48 11.42 -5.45
N PHE A 167 7.56 12.10 -5.78
CA PHE A 167 8.76 12.17 -4.95
C PHE A 167 8.74 13.45 -4.10
N THR A 168 9.23 13.31 -2.85
CA THR A 168 9.62 14.42 -2.01
C THR A 168 11.13 14.31 -1.79
N GLU A 169 11.88 15.36 -2.12
CA GLU A 169 13.35 15.37 -2.08
C GLU A 169 13.97 14.16 -2.81
N PRO A 170 13.93 14.13 -4.16
CA PRO A 170 14.41 12.99 -4.95
C PRO A 170 15.85 12.59 -4.60
N ASP A 171 16.06 11.31 -4.38
CA ASP A 171 17.36 10.70 -4.11
C ASP A 171 17.65 9.61 -5.18
N GLU A 172 18.48 9.93 -6.15
CA GLU A 172 18.80 9.05 -7.26
C GLU A 172 19.48 7.74 -6.83
N LYS A 173 20.21 7.76 -5.69
CA LYS A 173 20.91 6.59 -5.20
C LYS A 173 19.97 5.52 -4.62
N HIS A 174 18.85 5.93 -4.04
CA HIS A 174 17.95 5.04 -3.31
C HIS A 174 16.57 4.90 -3.98
N LYS A 175 16.39 5.48 -5.18
CA LYS A 175 15.11 5.48 -5.90
C LYS A 175 14.57 4.06 -6.19
N ASP A 176 15.43 3.06 -6.24
CA ASP A 176 15.08 1.68 -6.56
C ASP A 176 14.58 0.88 -5.34
N MET A 177 14.46 1.51 -4.16
CA MET A 177 14.01 0.81 -2.96
C MET A 177 12.60 0.22 -3.12
N VAL A 178 11.70 0.92 -3.80
CA VAL A 178 10.35 0.45 -4.10
C VAL A 178 10.05 0.76 -5.56
N THR A 179 9.95 -0.28 -6.39
CA THR A 179 9.70 -0.20 -7.83
C THR A 179 8.59 -1.15 -8.25
N ASP A 180 8.14 -1.04 -9.50
CA ASP A 180 7.12 -1.92 -10.10
C ASP A 180 5.85 -2.05 -9.28
N VAL A 181 5.42 -0.93 -8.67
CA VAL A 181 4.22 -0.91 -7.83
C VAL A 181 2.99 -1.16 -8.69
N LYS A 182 2.20 -2.15 -8.28
CA LYS A 182 0.96 -2.56 -8.94
C LYS A 182 -0.16 -2.64 -7.91
N ALA A 183 -1.35 -2.27 -8.35
CA ALA A 183 -2.58 -2.50 -7.63
C ALA A 183 -3.59 -3.14 -8.58
N VAL A 184 -4.11 -4.31 -8.22
CA VAL A 184 -4.94 -5.14 -9.11
C VAL A 184 -6.20 -5.56 -8.36
N LEU A 185 -7.35 -5.21 -8.90
CA LEU A 185 -8.66 -5.71 -8.47
C LEU A 185 -8.83 -7.16 -8.96
N LYS A 186 -9.17 -8.07 -8.05
CA LYS A 186 -9.34 -9.50 -8.31
C LYS A 186 -10.71 -10.01 -7.85
#